data_66f3c9eaf55565f412110328f936f9c8
#
_entry.id   66f3c9eaf55565f412110328f936f9c8
#
_cell.length_a   1.000
_cell.length_b   1.000
_cell.length_c   1.000
_cell.angle_alpha   90.00
_cell.angle_beta   90.00
_cell.angle_gamma   90.00
#
_symmetry.space_group_name_H-M   'P 1'
#
loop_
_entity.id
_entity.type
_entity.pdbx_description
1 polymer ?
#
loop_
_entity_poly.entity_id
_entity_poly.type
_entity_poly.pdbx_seq_one_letter_code
_entity_poly.pdbx_strand_id
1 'polypeptide(L)'
;AASDVYKRQFTPMAASCPDALMGELQHLKDTGVKDVILQSCIPSVDYPVFHDPEMKAVMAHHGWFFTAGLRKANAQRLVSAVPQHSTSILRKTLDRIRYEGRRPVLLTTVSPMDARGYMSLSISSIYEMDVVRAGAVLLVEVNPNYPRTFGDTMVHISQVTALVESDRPILCVDPAPYTEVDATIGKYVASLVEDGSTIQLGIGNIPNAVANELKSKKHLGIHTEMFTETMVDLIECGAVDNTQKGFNDGVSICSFTMGSRRLYDFLDDNPMVLFKSSTYSNDPYTIGRNNKFVSINATLEMDLTGQAASESVGPVQFSGSGGQAETIQGAQMSPGGKSILAMHSTYTDRDGKLHSKIVPMLTPGAAVTTSRNDVDYVVTEYGIAWLRGLTIAERVQALTKIAHPDFRAWLLEEAEENHIW
;
A
#
# COMPACT_ATOMS: atom_id res chain seq x y z
N ALA A 1 4.58 -37.07 0.79
CA ALA A 1 3.28 -37.26 0.12
C ALA A 1 2.28 -36.11 0.35
N ALA A 2 2.57 -35.12 1.18
CA ALA A 2 1.70 -33.91 1.33
C ALA A 2 1.93 -32.86 0.24
N SER A 3 2.85 -33.06 -0.67
CA SER A 3 3.44 -32.04 -1.52
C SER A 3 2.62 -31.61 -2.73
N ASP A 4 1.71 -32.44 -3.24
CA ASP A 4 1.09 -32.13 -4.54
C ASP A 4 -0.15 -31.23 -4.47
N VAL A 5 -0.78 -31.13 -3.31
CA VAL A 5 -1.99 -30.33 -3.08
C VAL A 5 -1.68 -28.90 -2.55
N TYR A 6 -0.51 -28.69 -1.91
CA TYR A 6 -0.16 -27.48 -1.17
C TYR A 6 0.89 -26.64 -1.90
N LYS A 7 0.56 -26.11 -3.08
CA LYS A 7 1.59 -25.47 -3.93
C LYS A 7 1.48 -23.96 -4.05
N ARG A 8 0.62 -23.27 -3.25
CA ARG A 8 0.53 -21.82 -3.23
C ARG A 8 0.71 -21.29 -1.83
N GLN A 9 1.87 -20.68 -1.61
CA GLN A 9 2.25 -20.09 -0.33
C GLN A 9 2.02 -18.57 -0.36
N PHE A 10 1.40 -18.07 0.69
CA PHE A 10 1.22 -16.66 0.94
C PHE A 10 2.11 -16.27 2.11
N THR A 11 2.81 -15.16 1.96
CA THR A 11 3.47 -14.48 3.08
C THR A 11 2.68 -13.22 3.41
N PRO A 12 2.64 -12.76 4.66
CA PRO A 12 1.98 -11.52 5.02
C PRO A 12 2.76 -10.32 4.49
N MET A 13 2.14 -9.14 4.66
CA MET A 13 2.72 -7.90 4.21
C MET A 13 3.73 -7.35 5.21
N ALA A 14 4.75 -6.68 4.69
CA ALA A 14 5.70 -5.85 5.43
C ALA A 14 6.41 -6.60 6.59
N ALA A 15 6.43 -6.02 7.79
CA ALA A 15 7.14 -6.55 8.95
C ALA A 15 6.48 -7.80 9.57
N SER A 16 5.31 -8.24 9.07
CA SER A 16 4.63 -9.49 9.52
C SER A 16 5.23 -10.75 8.94
N CYS A 17 6.21 -10.68 8.03
CA CYS A 17 6.85 -11.86 7.47
C CYS A 17 7.49 -12.72 8.57
N PRO A 18 7.19 -14.04 8.60
CA PRO A 18 7.72 -14.97 9.60
C PRO A 18 9.13 -15.41 9.20
N ASP A 19 10.17 -14.74 9.71
CA ASP A 19 11.55 -14.92 9.26
C ASP A 19 12.08 -16.34 9.48
N ALA A 20 11.70 -17.01 10.59
CA ALA A 20 12.09 -18.39 10.83
C ALA A 20 11.54 -19.32 9.74
N LEU A 21 10.27 -19.15 9.37
CA LEU A 21 9.65 -19.96 8.30
C LEU A 21 10.16 -19.56 6.92
N MET A 22 10.41 -18.27 6.68
CA MET A 22 10.95 -17.78 5.41
C MET A 22 12.37 -18.29 5.14
N GLY A 23 13.19 -18.38 6.20
CA GLY A 23 14.55 -18.95 6.12
C GLY A 23 14.57 -20.40 5.65
N GLU A 24 13.53 -21.18 5.98
CA GLU A 24 13.42 -22.59 5.59
C GLU A 24 13.01 -22.80 4.13
N LEU A 25 12.47 -21.78 3.45
CA LEU A 25 12.00 -21.92 2.05
C LEU A 25 13.11 -22.32 1.08
N GLN A 26 14.35 -21.92 1.33
CA GLN A 26 15.50 -22.32 0.50
C GLN A 26 15.76 -23.82 0.51
N HIS A 27 15.38 -24.54 1.57
CA HIS A 27 15.52 -25.99 1.69
C HIS A 27 14.49 -26.79 0.89
N LEU A 28 13.49 -26.12 0.29
CA LEU A 28 12.54 -26.79 -0.59
C LEU A 28 13.23 -27.48 -1.78
N LYS A 29 14.37 -26.97 -2.24
CA LYS A 29 15.16 -27.59 -3.31
C LYS A 29 15.67 -28.99 -2.96
N ASP A 30 15.88 -29.28 -1.67
CA ASP A 30 16.39 -30.56 -1.17
C ASP A 30 15.28 -31.60 -0.95
N THR A 31 14.02 -31.19 -1.05
CA THR A 31 12.84 -32.04 -0.74
C THR A 31 12.23 -32.74 -1.96
N GLY A 32 12.66 -32.38 -3.18
CA GLY A 32 12.06 -32.87 -4.41
C GLY A 32 10.70 -32.22 -4.75
N VAL A 33 10.21 -31.27 -3.97
CA VAL A 33 8.99 -30.51 -4.24
C VAL A 33 9.19 -29.63 -5.46
N LYS A 34 8.17 -29.51 -6.32
CA LYS A 34 8.17 -28.67 -7.54
C LYS A 34 6.87 -27.91 -7.67
N ASP A 35 6.85 -26.92 -8.56
CA ASP A 35 5.68 -26.10 -8.90
C ASP A 35 5.09 -25.33 -7.71
N VAL A 36 5.90 -24.93 -6.76
CA VAL A 36 5.50 -24.03 -5.67
C VAL A 36 5.30 -22.63 -6.24
N ILE A 37 4.30 -21.91 -5.77
CA ILE A 37 4.15 -20.47 -6.08
C ILE A 37 4.17 -19.70 -4.77
N LEU A 38 5.21 -18.88 -4.60
CA LEU A 38 5.30 -17.96 -3.49
C LEU A 38 4.61 -16.65 -3.87
N GLN A 39 3.68 -16.20 -3.05
CA GLN A 39 2.98 -14.92 -3.18
C GLN A 39 3.50 -13.96 -2.12
N SER A 40 4.01 -12.79 -2.49
CA SER A 40 4.51 -11.80 -1.53
C SER A 40 4.04 -10.38 -1.87
N CYS A 41 3.90 -9.56 -0.84
CA CYS A 41 3.57 -8.14 -0.95
C CYS A 41 4.45 -7.34 0.02
N ILE A 42 5.22 -6.39 -0.46
CA ILE A 42 6.11 -5.53 0.34
C ILE A 42 6.93 -6.32 1.38
N PRO A 43 7.67 -7.38 1.03
CA PRO A 43 8.48 -8.07 2.03
C PRO A 43 9.51 -7.08 2.60
N SER A 44 9.53 -6.93 3.93
CA SER A 44 10.43 -5.97 4.61
C SER A 44 11.87 -6.47 4.62
N VAL A 45 12.07 -7.78 4.56
CA VAL A 45 13.37 -8.42 4.55
C VAL A 45 13.67 -8.93 3.15
N ASP A 46 14.90 -8.73 2.71
CA ASP A 46 15.40 -9.23 1.43
C ASP A 46 15.96 -10.66 1.62
N TYR A 47 15.06 -11.65 1.58
CA TYR A 47 15.42 -13.04 1.85
C TYR A 47 16.29 -13.65 0.75
N PRO A 48 17.30 -14.48 1.09
CA PRO A 48 18.17 -15.15 0.11
C PRO A 48 17.39 -15.95 -0.94
N VAL A 49 16.26 -16.58 -0.56
CA VAL A 49 15.38 -17.34 -1.45
C VAL A 49 14.84 -16.52 -2.65
N PHE A 50 14.78 -15.19 -2.53
CA PHE A 50 14.36 -14.31 -3.63
C PHE A 50 15.41 -14.13 -4.72
N HIS A 51 16.68 -14.40 -4.40
CA HIS A 51 17.85 -14.16 -5.27
C HIS A 51 18.55 -15.43 -5.73
N ASP A 52 18.10 -16.61 -5.28
CA ASP A 52 18.68 -17.89 -5.64
C ASP A 52 18.14 -18.39 -6.99
N PRO A 53 18.96 -18.43 -8.07
CA PRO A 53 18.50 -18.91 -9.37
C PRO A 53 18.09 -20.38 -9.38
N GLU A 54 18.61 -21.22 -8.45
CA GLU A 54 18.29 -22.63 -8.36
C GLU A 54 16.83 -22.84 -7.93
N MET A 55 16.27 -21.87 -7.21
CA MET A 55 14.86 -21.90 -6.79
C MET A 55 13.88 -21.88 -7.96
N LYS A 56 14.29 -21.46 -9.17
CA LYS A 56 13.40 -21.51 -10.36
C LYS A 56 12.93 -22.95 -10.71
N ALA A 57 13.74 -23.94 -10.38
CA ALA A 57 13.37 -25.33 -10.60
C ALA A 57 12.30 -25.86 -9.62
N VAL A 58 12.10 -25.13 -8.52
CA VAL A 58 11.22 -25.50 -7.41
C VAL A 58 10.01 -24.58 -7.33
N MET A 59 10.23 -23.27 -7.50
CA MET A 59 9.28 -22.25 -7.12
C MET A 59 9.24 -21.08 -8.13
N ALA A 60 8.03 -20.62 -8.44
CA ALA A 60 7.81 -19.32 -9.08
C ALA A 60 7.49 -18.29 -7.99
N HIS A 61 8.12 -17.11 -8.05
CA HIS A 61 7.84 -16.01 -7.14
C HIS A 61 6.97 -14.95 -7.81
N HIS A 62 5.80 -14.69 -7.24
CA HIS A 62 4.84 -13.69 -7.66
C HIS A 62 4.82 -12.53 -6.66
N GLY A 63 5.15 -11.32 -7.11
CA GLY A 63 5.12 -10.12 -6.28
C GLY A 63 3.92 -9.24 -6.61
N TRP A 64 3.17 -8.82 -5.61
CA TRP A 64 2.06 -7.88 -5.79
C TRP A 64 2.48 -6.42 -5.62
N PHE A 65 3.51 -6.18 -4.80
CA PHE A 65 4.09 -4.87 -4.60
C PHE A 65 5.59 -5.01 -4.35
N PHE A 66 6.41 -4.33 -5.14
CA PHE A 66 7.86 -4.51 -5.15
C PHE A 66 8.57 -3.59 -4.15
N THR A 67 9.51 -4.18 -3.42
CA THR A 67 10.54 -3.48 -2.64
C THR A 67 11.84 -3.36 -3.46
N ALA A 68 12.86 -2.71 -2.91
CA ALA A 68 14.18 -2.64 -3.55
C ALA A 68 14.77 -4.03 -3.84
N GLY A 69 14.61 -5.00 -2.90
CA GLY A 69 15.04 -6.38 -3.09
C GLY A 69 14.31 -7.06 -4.25
N LEU A 70 12.98 -6.96 -4.28
CA LEU A 70 12.19 -7.55 -5.36
C LEU A 70 12.47 -6.91 -6.73
N ARG A 71 12.79 -5.60 -6.79
CA ARG A 71 13.24 -4.98 -8.06
C ARG A 71 14.54 -5.60 -8.58
N LYS A 72 15.51 -5.88 -7.68
CA LYS A 72 16.75 -6.58 -8.05
C LYS A 72 16.48 -8.00 -8.55
N ALA A 73 15.63 -8.75 -7.84
CA ALA A 73 15.22 -10.10 -8.22
C ALA A 73 14.44 -10.10 -9.57
N ASN A 74 13.58 -9.10 -9.81
CA ASN A 74 12.86 -8.94 -11.07
C ASN A 74 13.80 -8.68 -12.25
N ALA A 75 14.82 -7.83 -12.09
CA ALA A 75 15.85 -7.60 -13.11
C ALA A 75 16.60 -8.90 -13.49
N GLN A 76 16.69 -9.85 -12.56
CA GLN A 76 17.27 -11.20 -12.78
C GLN A 76 16.22 -12.23 -13.24
N ARG A 77 14.98 -11.81 -13.46
CA ARG A 77 13.85 -12.68 -13.83
C ARG A 77 13.55 -13.78 -12.79
N LEU A 78 13.80 -13.51 -11.50
CA LEU A 78 13.53 -14.44 -10.38
C LEU A 78 12.15 -14.21 -9.77
N VAL A 79 11.59 -13.02 -9.92
CA VAL A 79 10.24 -12.65 -9.50
C VAL A 79 9.51 -11.97 -10.63
N SER A 80 8.19 -12.14 -10.71
CA SER A 80 7.33 -11.44 -11.67
C SER A 80 6.22 -10.68 -10.95
N ALA A 81 5.91 -9.47 -11.45
CA ALA A 81 4.80 -8.69 -10.94
C ALA A 81 3.45 -9.30 -11.34
N VAL A 82 2.49 -9.28 -10.43
CA VAL A 82 1.09 -9.62 -10.71
C VAL A 82 0.24 -8.36 -10.55
N PRO A 83 -0.19 -7.73 -11.66
CA PRO A 83 -0.96 -6.50 -11.60
C PRO A 83 -2.37 -6.77 -11.07
N GLN A 84 -2.67 -6.23 -9.89
CA GLN A 84 -3.97 -6.39 -9.24
C GLN A 84 -4.23 -5.24 -8.26
N HIS A 85 -5.48 -4.82 -8.13
CA HIS A 85 -5.93 -3.95 -7.05
C HIS A 85 -6.00 -4.71 -5.72
N SER A 86 -5.78 -4.01 -4.60
CA SER A 86 -5.73 -4.62 -3.26
C SER A 86 -6.96 -5.47 -2.93
N THR A 87 -8.18 -5.02 -3.26
CA THR A 87 -9.42 -5.79 -3.03
C THR A 87 -9.53 -7.05 -3.89
N SER A 88 -8.93 -7.06 -5.06
CA SER A 88 -9.05 -8.16 -6.01
C SER A 88 -7.93 -9.20 -5.91
N ILE A 89 -6.83 -8.88 -5.23
CA ILE A 89 -5.65 -9.74 -5.09
C ILE A 89 -6.08 -11.15 -4.66
N LEU A 90 -6.75 -11.23 -3.52
CA LEU A 90 -7.08 -12.51 -2.93
C LEU A 90 -8.13 -13.26 -3.74
N ARG A 91 -9.22 -12.58 -4.14
CA ARG A 91 -10.30 -13.22 -4.90
C ARG A 91 -9.77 -13.90 -6.16
N LYS A 92 -9.04 -13.15 -6.99
CA LYS A 92 -8.49 -13.70 -8.25
C LYS A 92 -7.49 -14.82 -8.00
N THR A 93 -6.67 -14.69 -6.96
CA THR A 93 -5.68 -15.71 -6.61
C THR A 93 -6.34 -16.96 -6.05
N LEU A 94 -7.35 -16.83 -5.17
CA LEU A 94 -8.10 -17.97 -4.64
C LEU A 94 -8.92 -18.68 -5.71
N ASP A 95 -9.53 -17.94 -6.63
CA ASP A 95 -10.27 -18.53 -7.75
C ASP A 95 -9.33 -19.36 -8.62
N ARG A 96 -8.12 -18.87 -8.89
CA ARG A 96 -7.10 -19.62 -9.62
C ARG A 96 -6.64 -20.87 -8.84
N ILE A 97 -6.41 -20.75 -7.52
CA ILE A 97 -6.04 -21.88 -6.66
C ILE A 97 -7.12 -22.98 -6.72
N ARG A 98 -8.40 -22.60 -6.60
CA ARG A 98 -9.54 -23.53 -6.71
C ARG A 98 -9.61 -24.19 -8.09
N TYR A 99 -9.45 -23.40 -9.16
CA TYR A 99 -9.42 -23.91 -10.53
C TYR A 99 -8.30 -24.95 -10.75
N GLU A 100 -7.14 -24.73 -10.13
CA GLU A 100 -6.01 -25.64 -10.19
C GLU A 100 -6.14 -26.84 -9.24
N GLY A 101 -7.22 -26.95 -8.47
CA GLY A 101 -7.42 -28.02 -7.47
C GLY A 101 -6.41 -28.00 -6.32
N ARG A 102 -5.87 -26.81 -5.99
CA ARG A 102 -4.83 -26.65 -4.97
C ARG A 102 -5.42 -26.08 -3.67
N ARG A 103 -4.64 -26.18 -2.60
CA ARG A 103 -4.97 -25.58 -1.30
C ARG A 103 -3.97 -24.47 -0.96
N PRO A 104 -4.43 -23.30 -0.46
CA PRO A 104 -3.51 -22.25 -0.04
C PRO A 104 -2.75 -22.64 1.23
N VAL A 105 -1.54 -22.10 1.37
CA VAL A 105 -0.72 -22.20 2.58
C VAL A 105 -0.43 -20.75 3.01
N LEU A 106 -0.68 -20.42 4.26
CA LEU A 106 -0.31 -19.13 4.84
C LEU A 106 0.84 -19.32 5.82
N LEU A 107 1.93 -18.61 5.58
CA LEU A 107 3.05 -18.45 6.52
C LEU A 107 2.88 -17.08 7.17
N THR A 108 2.75 -16.96 8.48
CA THR A 108 2.53 -15.64 9.12
C THR A 108 3.09 -15.60 10.54
N THR A 109 3.44 -14.39 10.99
CA THR A 109 3.77 -14.13 12.39
C THR A 109 2.49 -13.81 13.17
N VAL A 110 2.40 -14.28 14.39
CA VAL A 110 1.27 -14.03 15.29
C VAL A 110 1.77 -13.62 16.68
N SER A 111 0.92 -12.88 17.42
CA SER A 111 1.16 -12.59 18.82
C SER A 111 1.09 -13.86 19.70
N PRO A 112 1.55 -13.83 20.93
CA PRO A 112 1.35 -14.92 21.89
C PRO A 112 -0.13 -15.29 22.03
N MET A 113 -0.36 -16.56 22.33
CA MET A 113 -1.71 -17.11 22.55
C MET A 113 -2.28 -16.64 23.89
N ASP A 114 -3.53 -16.20 23.89
CA ASP A 114 -4.24 -15.86 25.13
C ASP A 114 -4.77 -17.10 25.87
N ALA A 115 -5.32 -16.90 27.07
CA ALA A 115 -5.86 -17.97 27.90
C ALA A 115 -7.07 -18.72 27.27
N ARG A 116 -7.63 -18.21 26.18
CA ARG A 116 -8.75 -18.81 25.45
C ARG A 116 -8.31 -19.49 24.16
N GLY A 117 -7.02 -19.55 23.88
CA GLY A 117 -6.47 -20.18 22.68
C GLY A 117 -6.41 -19.28 21.44
N TYR A 118 -6.59 -17.96 21.57
CA TYR A 118 -6.51 -17.03 20.46
C TYR A 118 -5.16 -16.33 20.37
N MET A 119 -4.68 -16.18 19.13
CA MET A 119 -3.51 -15.39 18.74
C MET A 119 -3.97 -14.32 17.77
N SER A 120 -3.29 -13.17 17.74
CA SER A 120 -3.54 -12.12 16.75
C SER A 120 -2.59 -12.27 15.56
N LEU A 121 -3.07 -12.07 14.34
CA LEU A 121 -2.24 -11.86 13.13
C LEU A 121 -1.40 -10.58 13.23
N SER A 122 -1.58 -9.84 14.31
CA SER A 122 -0.81 -8.69 14.69
C SER A 122 -0.90 -7.53 13.69
N ILE A 123 0.21 -7.17 13.06
CA ILE A 123 0.38 -5.93 12.29
C ILE A 123 -0.05 -6.01 10.82
N SER A 124 -0.62 -7.13 10.38
CA SER A 124 -1.17 -7.27 9.02
C SER A 124 -2.38 -8.20 9.01
N SER A 125 -3.43 -7.75 8.34
CA SER A 125 -4.63 -8.53 8.01
C SER A 125 -5.15 -8.20 6.61
N ILE A 126 -4.27 -7.70 5.73
CA ILE A 126 -4.68 -7.19 4.41
C ILE A 126 -5.34 -8.28 3.54
N TYR A 127 -4.89 -9.52 3.66
CA TYR A 127 -5.48 -10.72 3.03
C TYR A 127 -5.36 -11.97 3.91
N GLU A 128 -4.62 -11.92 4.99
CA GLU A 128 -4.25 -13.07 5.80
C GLU A 128 -5.48 -13.78 6.37
N MET A 129 -6.40 -13.03 6.99
CA MET A 129 -7.62 -13.61 7.55
C MET A 129 -8.51 -14.22 6.46
N ASP A 130 -8.57 -13.63 5.28
CA ASP A 130 -9.37 -14.17 4.18
C ASP A 130 -8.75 -15.47 3.62
N VAL A 131 -7.41 -15.57 3.63
CA VAL A 131 -6.69 -16.83 3.29
C VAL A 131 -6.98 -17.91 4.34
N VAL A 132 -7.00 -17.56 5.63
CA VAL A 132 -7.40 -18.47 6.72
C VAL A 132 -8.83 -18.94 6.51
N ARG A 133 -9.78 -18.04 6.26
CA ARG A 133 -11.20 -18.34 5.99
C ARG A 133 -11.40 -19.22 4.74
N ALA A 134 -10.48 -19.13 3.78
CA ALA A 134 -10.47 -20.00 2.60
C ALA A 134 -9.98 -21.42 2.88
N GLY A 135 -9.67 -21.77 4.13
CA GLY A 135 -9.24 -23.10 4.55
C GLY A 135 -7.76 -23.37 4.28
N ALA A 136 -6.91 -22.37 4.36
CA ALA A 136 -5.47 -22.53 4.20
C ALA A 136 -4.86 -23.49 5.22
N VAL A 137 -3.76 -24.10 4.83
CA VAL A 137 -2.79 -24.65 5.79
C VAL A 137 -2.11 -23.48 6.47
N LEU A 138 -2.31 -23.33 7.77
CA LEU A 138 -1.81 -22.18 8.53
C LEU A 138 -0.55 -22.59 9.31
N LEU A 139 0.57 -22.02 8.93
CA LEU A 139 1.87 -22.19 9.59
C LEU A 139 2.23 -20.86 10.25
N VAL A 140 2.42 -20.84 11.55
CA VAL A 140 2.64 -19.61 12.30
C VAL A 140 3.97 -19.56 13.03
N GLU A 141 4.58 -18.37 13.04
CA GLU A 141 5.67 -17.99 13.92
C GLU A 141 5.08 -17.20 15.08
N VAL A 142 5.09 -17.77 16.30
CA VAL A 142 4.60 -17.11 17.51
C VAL A 142 5.72 -16.24 18.09
N ASN A 143 5.49 -14.93 18.18
CA ASN A 143 6.54 -14.01 18.61
C ASN A 143 6.00 -12.98 19.62
N PRO A 144 6.57 -12.93 20.85
CA PRO A 144 6.11 -12.03 21.93
C PRO A 144 6.38 -10.54 21.65
N ASN A 145 7.21 -10.20 20.67
CA ASN A 145 7.48 -8.81 20.29
C ASN A 145 6.40 -8.20 19.39
N TYR A 146 5.44 -9.02 18.93
CA TYR A 146 4.37 -8.57 18.04
C TYR A 146 3.11 -8.21 18.84
N PRO A 147 2.52 -7.00 18.60
CA PRO A 147 1.38 -6.52 19.35
C PRO A 147 0.13 -7.36 19.11
N ARG A 148 -0.74 -7.41 20.10
CA ARG A 148 -2.08 -7.96 19.96
C ARG A 148 -3.00 -6.88 19.42
N THR A 149 -3.51 -7.07 18.21
CA THR A 149 -4.40 -6.13 17.54
C THR A 149 -5.81 -6.71 17.38
N PHE A 150 -6.78 -5.86 17.06
CA PHE A 150 -8.19 -6.21 16.97
C PHE A 150 -8.75 -6.04 15.55
N GLY A 151 -9.91 -6.61 15.31
CA GLY A 151 -10.59 -6.63 14.04
C GLY A 151 -10.56 -8.02 13.40
N ASP A 152 -10.18 -8.11 12.13
CA ASP A 152 -10.03 -9.39 11.42
C ASP A 152 -8.64 -10.00 11.66
N THR A 153 -8.22 -10.13 12.90
CA THR A 153 -6.86 -10.58 13.26
C THR A 153 -6.83 -11.85 14.09
N MET A 154 -7.94 -12.23 14.75
CA MET A 154 -7.91 -13.32 15.72
C MET A 154 -8.00 -14.69 15.06
N VAL A 155 -7.01 -15.54 15.32
CA VAL A 155 -6.98 -16.96 14.93
C VAL A 155 -6.92 -17.84 16.18
N HIS A 156 -7.71 -18.93 16.21
CA HIS A 156 -7.70 -19.87 17.31
C HIS A 156 -6.69 -20.99 17.02
N ILE A 157 -6.05 -21.54 18.06
CA ILE A 157 -5.04 -22.59 17.93
C ILE A 157 -5.53 -23.80 17.15
N SER A 158 -6.84 -24.12 17.19
CA SER A 158 -7.42 -25.21 16.40
C SER A 158 -7.37 -25.01 14.88
N GLN A 159 -7.12 -23.80 14.41
CA GLN A 159 -6.97 -23.47 12.98
C GLN A 159 -5.51 -23.57 12.53
N VAL A 160 -4.56 -23.64 13.47
CA VAL A 160 -3.13 -23.71 13.20
C VAL A 160 -2.71 -25.14 12.88
N THR A 161 -2.03 -25.31 11.77
CA THR A 161 -1.50 -26.62 11.35
C THR A 161 -0.17 -26.95 12.03
N ALA A 162 0.72 -25.96 12.12
CA ALA A 162 1.98 -26.04 12.82
C ALA A 162 2.44 -24.66 13.27
N LEU A 163 3.25 -24.63 14.32
CA LEU A 163 3.82 -23.39 14.86
C LEU A 163 5.30 -23.56 15.18
N VAL A 164 6.01 -22.44 15.18
CA VAL A 164 7.36 -22.29 15.71
C VAL A 164 7.36 -21.06 16.61
N GLU A 165 8.10 -21.11 17.71
CA GLU A 165 8.31 -19.97 18.60
C GLU A 165 9.57 -19.21 18.18
N SER A 166 9.50 -17.88 18.25
CA SER A 166 10.60 -16.97 17.94
C SER A 166 10.53 -15.77 18.90
N ASP A 167 11.65 -15.24 19.28
CA ASP A 167 11.78 -14.05 20.12
C ASP A 167 12.51 -12.90 19.41
N ARG A 168 12.72 -13.04 18.09
CA ARG A 168 13.40 -12.01 17.31
C ARG A 168 12.72 -10.65 17.43
N PRO A 169 13.50 -9.55 17.44
CA PRO A 169 12.92 -8.21 17.44
C PRO A 169 12.01 -7.98 16.22
N ILE A 170 10.88 -7.31 16.42
CA ILE A 170 10.07 -6.82 15.30
C ILE A 170 10.86 -5.76 14.52
N LEU A 171 10.77 -5.82 13.19
CA LEU A 171 11.42 -4.81 12.34
C LEU A 171 10.77 -3.44 12.56
N CYS A 172 11.58 -2.47 12.98
CA CYS A 172 11.18 -1.09 13.15
C CYS A 172 11.72 -0.22 12.00
N VAL A 173 10.91 0.71 11.55
CA VAL A 173 11.25 1.71 10.53
C VAL A 173 10.80 3.07 11.04
N ASP A 174 11.74 3.98 11.22
CA ASP A 174 11.43 5.34 11.63
C ASP A 174 10.80 6.14 10.48
N PRO A 175 9.91 7.11 10.78
CA PRO A 175 9.34 7.99 9.79
C PRO A 175 10.43 8.73 9.00
N ALA A 176 10.32 8.74 7.68
CA ALA A 176 11.25 9.47 6.84
C ALA A 176 11.17 10.99 7.11
N PRO A 177 12.29 11.71 7.21
CA PRO A 177 12.27 13.16 7.29
C PRO A 177 11.74 13.76 5.98
N TYR A 178 11.16 14.95 6.06
CA TYR A 178 10.66 15.67 4.89
C TYR A 178 11.37 17.02 4.70
N THR A 179 11.42 17.47 3.46
CA THR A 179 12.07 18.72 3.03
C THR A 179 11.11 19.92 3.08
N GLU A 180 11.64 21.12 2.82
CA GLU A 180 10.78 22.33 2.65
C GLU A 180 9.85 22.21 1.44
N VAL A 181 10.26 21.52 0.39
CA VAL A 181 9.42 21.23 -0.79
C VAL A 181 8.25 20.33 -0.38
N ASP A 182 8.53 19.26 0.36
CA ASP A 182 7.49 18.37 0.90
C ASP A 182 6.52 19.13 1.82
N ALA A 183 7.06 20.05 2.68
CA ALA A 183 6.23 20.88 3.56
C ALA A 183 5.32 21.83 2.77
N THR A 184 5.80 22.37 1.65
CA THR A 184 4.99 23.23 0.76
C THR A 184 3.85 22.43 0.13
N ILE A 185 4.13 21.24 -0.39
CA ILE A 185 3.10 20.31 -0.89
C ILE A 185 2.13 19.95 0.25
N GLY A 186 2.65 19.66 1.45
CA GLY A 186 1.86 19.33 2.63
C GLY A 186 0.83 20.41 2.98
N LYS A 187 1.22 21.68 2.94
CA LYS A 187 0.32 22.84 3.16
C LYS A 187 -0.79 22.92 2.11
N TYR A 188 -0.46 22.73 0.83
CA TYR A 188 -1.47 22.71 -0.23
C TYR A 188 -2.46 21.56 -0.05
N VAL A 189 -1.97 20.35 0.23
CA VAL A 189 -2.84 19.19 0.47
C VAL A 189 -3.73 19.41 1.70
N ALA A 190 -3.17 19.89 2.83
CA ALA A 190 -3.93 20.15 4.05
C ALA A 190 -4.99 21.25 3.88
N SER A 191 -4.79 22.20 2.95
CA SER A 191 -5.80 23.22 2.64
C SER A 191 -7.07 22.62 2.00
N LEU A 192 -6.98 21.45 1.38
CA LEU A 192 -8.11 20.73 0.78
C LEU A 192 -8.86 19.85 1.79
N VAL A 193 -8.27 19.57 2.96
CA VAL A 193 -8.87 18.75 4.03
C VAL A 193 -9.68 19.66 4.95
N GLU A 194 -10.95 19.32 5.14
CA GLU A 194 -11.86 20.04 6.04
C GLU A 194 -11.91 19.36 7.41
N ASP A 195 -12.36 20.10 8.43
CA ASP A 195 -12.73 19.49 9.71
C ASP A 195 -13.84 18.44 9.51
N GLY A 196 -13.76 17.35 10.25
CA GLY A 196 -14.67 16.20 10.11
C GLY A 196 -14.40 15.32 8.89
N SER A 197 -13.31 15.55 8.13
CA SER A 197 -12.90 14.68 7.03
C SER A 197 -12.42 13.32 7.53
N THR A 198 -12.71 12.27 6.78
CA THR A 198 -12.07 10.96 6.95
C THR A 198 -10.87 10.88 6.00
N ILE A 199 -9.71 10.53 6.50
CA ILE A 199 -8.45 10.56 5.75
C ILE A 199 -7.86 9.18 5.52
N GLN A 200 -7.22 9.05 4.37
CA GLN A 200 -6.24 8.01 4.03
C GLN A 200 -4.94 8.70 3.61
N LEU A 201 -3.83 8.28 4.20
CA LEU A 201 -2.49 8.76 3.86
C LEU A 201 -1.63 7.60 3.41
N GLY A 202 -0.81 7.83 2.38
CA GLY A 202 0.27 6.93 1.99
C GLY A 202 1.47 7.01 2.95
N ILE A 203 2.59 6.47 2.51
CA ILE A 203 3.88 6.52 3.24
C ILE A 203 4.88 7.40 2.49
N GLY A 204 5.85 7.94 3.20
CA GLY A 204 6.96 8.73 2.66
C GLY A 204 6.93 10.19 3.10
N ASN A 205 7.81 10.99 2.51
CA ASN A 205 8.09 12.36 2.93
C ASN A 205 6.85 13.26 2.79
N ILE A 206 6.18 13.25 1.64
CA ILE A 206 4.99 14.08 1.40
C ILE A 206 3.85 13.72 2.36
N PRO A 207 3.42 12.45 2.54
CA PRO A 207 2.44 12.08 3.55
C PRO A 207 2.80 12.52 4.98
N ASN A 208 4.07 12.42 5.37
CA ASN A 208 4.52 12.88 6.69
C ASN A 208 4.38 14.40 6.83
N ALA A 209 4.72 15.17 5.80
CA ALA A 209 4.54 16.61 5.77
C ALA A 209 3.05 17.00 5.83
N VAL A 210 2.19 16.31 5.07
CA VAL A 210 0.73 16.48 5.13
C VAL A 210 0.20 16.24 6.53
N ALA A 211 0.54 15.13 7.15
CA ALA A 211 0.07 14.79 8.49
C ALA A 211 0.47 15.85 9.53
N ASN A 212 1.67 16.42 9.42
CA ASN A 212 2.08 17.51 10.30
C ASN A 212 1.18 18.75 10.18
N GLU A 213 0.78 19.13 8.98
CA GLU A 213 -0.13 20.27 8.73
C GLU A 213 -1.57 19.97 9.19
N LEU A 214 -1.98 18.68 9.22
CA LEU A 214 -3.31 18.26 9.67
C LEU A 214 -3.50 18.33 11.20
N LYS A 215 -2.45 18.51 12.00
CA LYS A 215 -2.53 18.66 13.47
C LYS A 215 -3.42 19.82 13.94
N SER A 216 -3.63 20.83 13.09
CA SER A 216 -4.52 21.97 13.36
C SER A 216 -6.01 21.68 13.10
N LYS A 217 -6.34 20.59 12.42
CA LYS A 217 -7.70 20.18 12.07
C LYS A 217 -8.43 19.57 13.27
N LYS A 218 -9.75 19.43 13.16
CA LYS A 218 -10.62 18.88 14.20
C LYS A 218 -11.54 17.79 13.66
N HIS A 219 -11.82 16.83 14.53
CA HIS A 219 -12.78 15.75 14.27
C HIS A 219 -12.44 14.91 13.02
N LEU A 220 -11.14 14.77 12.69
CA LEU A 220 -10.74 13.90 11.61
C LEU A 220 -11.04 12.44 11.96
N GLY A 221 -11.31 11.64 10.93
CA GLY A 221 -11.41 10.20 11.03
C GLY A 221 -10.31 9.51 10.23
N ILE A 222 -9.99 8.27 10.58
CA ILE A 222 -9.03 7.44 9.85
C ILE A 222 -9.75 6.22 9.25
N HIS A 223 -9.60 6.05 7.93
CA HIS A 223 -9.93 4.84 7.20
C HIS A 223 -8.89 4.67 6.10
N THR A 224 -7.94 3.76 6.28
CA THR A 224 -6.72 3.69 5.48
C THR A 224 -6.32 2.23 5.21
N GLU A 225 -5.47 2.01 4.22
CA GLU A 225 -4.81 0.72 4.01
C GLU A 225 -3.71 0.51 5.06
N MET A 226 -2.79 1.46 5.14
CA MET A 226 -1.68 1.42 6.09
C MET A 226 -1.87 2.43 7.22
N PHE A 227 -1.76 1.97 8.47
CA PHE A 227 -1.72 2.83 9.64
C PHE A 227 -0.27 3.20 9.97
N THR A 228 -0.01 4.49 10.19
CA THR A 228 1.35 5.04 10.29
C THR A 228 1.59 5.78 11.60
N GLU A 229 2.88 6.01 11.92
CA GLU A 229 3.30 6.81 13.08
C GLU A 229 2.63 8.18 13.13
N THR A 230 2.51 8.85 11.98
CA THR A 230 1.90 10.19 11.91
C THR A 230 0.41 10.18 12.24
N MET A 231 -0.27 9.05 12.09
CA MET A 231 -1.67 8.90 12.53
C MET A 231 -1.78 8.79 14.04
N VAL A 232 -0.78 8.17 14.70
CA VAL A 232 -0.67 8.21 16.18
C VAL A 232 -0.54 9.65 16.65
N ASP A 233 0.33 10.45 16.01
CA ASP A 233 0.49 11.87 16.33
C ASP A 233 -0.83 12.65 16.21
N LEU A 234 -1.61 12.39 15.15
CA LEU A 234 -2.91 13.05 14.93
C LEU A 234 -3.96 12.65 15.98
N ILE A 235 -3.93 11.41 16.46
CA ILE A 235 -4.81 10.95 17.53
C ILE A 235 -4.37 11.59 18.88
N GLU A 236 -3.09 11.52 19.21
CA GLU A 236 -2.58 12.03 20.48
C GLU A 236 -2.70 13.55 20.61
N CYS A 237 -2.58 14.31 19.52
CA CYS A 237 -2.80 15.76 19.53
C CYS A 237 -4.29 16.16 19.50
N GLY A 238 -5.23 15.21 19.39
CA GLY A 238 -6.66 15.42 19.36
C GLY A 238 -7.21 15.96 18.04
N ALA A 239 -6.46 15.89 16.94
CA ALA A 239 -6.97 16.19 15.60
C ALA A 239 -7.89 15.08 15.08
N VAL A 240 -7.60 13.82 15.42
CA VAL A 240 -8.39 12.64 15.09
C VAL A 240 -9.13 12.14 16.32
N ASP A 241 -10.46 12.04 16.23
CA ASP A 241 -11.33 11.41 17.23
C ASP A 241 -12.34 10.41 16.62
N ASN A 242 -12.34 10.27 15.30
CA ASN A 242 -13.23 9.39 14.53
C ASN A 242 -14.73 9.60 14.72
N THR A 243 -15.17 10.75 15.28
CA THR A 243 -16.58 10.95 15.68
C THR A 243 -17.50 11.39 14.54
N GLN A 244 -16.93 11.86 13.41
CA GLN A 244 -17.69 12.42 12.28
C GLN A 244 -17.54 11.64 10.98
N LYS A 245 -17.05 10.41 11.03
CA LYS A 245 -16.87 9.57 9.84
C LYS A 245 -18.19 9.24 9.16
N GLY A 246 -19.29 9.14 9.92
CA GLY A 246 -20.60 8.68 9.46
C GLY A 246 -20.66 7.17 9.19
N PHE A 247 -19.54 6.50 9.31
CA PHE A 247 -19.41 5.05 9.19
C PHE A 247 -18.16 4.57 9.98
N ASN A 248 -18.33 3.54 10.80
CA ASN A 248 -17.31 3.13 11.77
C ASN A 248 -16.87 4.27 12.71
N ASP A 249 -17.84 5.04 13.22
CA ASP A 249 -17.57 6.12 14.15
C ASP A 249 -16.86 5.61 15.40
N GLY A 250 -15.94 6.42 15.94
CA GLY A 250 -15.20 6.12 17.14
C GLY A 250 -14.00 5.19 16.96
N VAL A 251 -13.78 4.60 15.79
CA VAL A 251 -12.64 3.71 15.54
C VAL A 251 -11.90 4.06 14.25
N SER A 252 -10.59 3.87 14.26
CA SER A 252 -9.75 3.90 13.06
C SER A 252 -9.78 2.55 12.36
N ILE A 253 -9.86 2.55 11.04
CA ILE A 253 -9.82 1.34 10.20
C ILE A 253 -8.51 1.30 9.44
N CYS A 254 -7.81 0.15 9.47
CA CYS A 254 -6.62 -0.10 8.65
C CYS A 254 -6.53 -1.57 8.24
N SER A 255 -5.57 -1.92 7.38
CA SER A 255 -5.29 -3.31 6.98
C SER A 255 -3.95 -3.81 7.48
N PHE A 256 -2.95 -2.95 7.51
CA PHE A 256 -1.63 -3.29 8.01
C PHE A 256 -0.91 -2.05 8.56
N THR A 257 0.24 -2.29 9.20
CA THR A 257 1.12 -1.25 9.70
C THR A 257 2.58 -1.65 9.58
N MET A 258 3.44 -0.65 9.51
CA MET A 258 4.88 -0.76 9.66
C MET A 258 5.41 0.58 10.15
N GLY A 259 6.23 0.59 11.20
CA GLY A 259 6.78 1.82 11.76
C GLY A 259 7.72 1.57 12.93
N SER A 260 7.77 2.51 13.85
CA SER A 260 8.65 2.46 15.03
C SER A 260 8.09 1.56 16.13
N ARG A 261 8.88 1.33 17.17
CA ARG A 261 8.43 0.64 18.38
C ARG A 261 7.25 1.36 19.04
N ARG A 262 7.26 2.70 19.06
CA ARG A 262 6.14 3.52 19.59
C ARG A 262 4.82 3.21 18.88
N LEU A 263 4.84 3.05 17.56
CA LEU A 263 3.65 2.68 16.80
C LEU A 263 3.12 1.31 17.22
N TYR A 264 3.99 0.33 17.38
CA TYR A 264 3.58 -1.02 17.79
C TYR A 264 3.07 -1.06 19.23
N ASP A 265 3.70 -0.31 20.14
CA ASP A 265 3.25 -0.16 21.53
C ASP A 265 1.88 0.55 21.61
N PHE A 266 1.63 1.54 20.75
CA PHE A 266 0.32 2.20 20.64
C PHE A 266 -0.78 1.24 20.17
N LEU A 267 -0.45 0.28 19.31
CA LEU A 267 -1.41 -0.67 18.74
C LEU A 267 -1.68 -1.88 19.64
N ASP A 268 -0.78 -2.17 20.59
CA ASP A 268 -0.92 -3.32 21.46
C ASP A 268 -2.15 -3.18 22.39
N ASP A 269 -3.03 -4.16 22.32
CA ASP A 269 -4.32 -4.18 23.03
C ASP A 269 -5.18 -2.92 22.86
N ASN A 270 -5.05 -2.21 21.73
CA ASN A 270 -5.81 -1.00 21.45
C ASN A 270 -7.06 -1.28 20.59
N PRO A 271 -8.28 -1.34 21.20
CA PRO A 271 -9.51 -1.63 20.46
C PRO A 271 -10.00 -0.48 19.57
N MET A 272 -9.37 0.71 19.67
CA MET A 272 -9.76 1.88 18.85
C MET A 272 -9.17 1.82 17.44
N VAL A 273 -8.25 0.89 17.16
CA VAL A 273 -7.71 0.64 15.83
C VAL A 273 -8.07 -0.77 15.39
N LEU A 274 -8.91 -0.88 14.36
CA LEU A 274 -9.39 -2.16 13.84
C LEU A 274 -8.71 -2.50 12.52
N PHE A 275 -8.04 -3.63 12.52
CA PHE A 275 -7.44 -4.20 11.31
C PHE A 275 -8.51 -4.95 10.53
N LYS A 276 -8.66 -4.62 9.26
CA LYS A 276 -9.62 -5.22 8.33
C LYS A 276 -8.90 -5.70 7.07
N SER A 277 -9.44 -6.73 6.43
CA SER A 277 -8.88 -7.14 5.14
C SER A 277 -9.08 -6.04 4.08
N SER A 278 -8.23 -6.03 3.04
CA SER A 278 -8.35 -5.07 1.93
C SER A 278 -9.69 -5.16 1.20
N THR A 279 -10.35 -6.31 1.25
CA THR A 279 -11.72 -6.48 0.72
C THR A 279 -12.76 -5.64 1.45
N TYR A 280 -12.40 -5.07 2.60
CA TYR A 280 -13.21 -4.13 3.36
C TYR A 280 -12.59 -2.72 3.36
N SER A 281 -11.32 -2.58 3.75
CA SER A 281 -10.69 -1.27 3.94
C SER A 281 -10.46 -0.53 2.62
N ASN A 282 -10.20 -1.26 1.54
CA ASN A 282 -9.92 -0.71 0.21
C ASN A 282 -11.14 -0.78 -0.73
N ASP A 283 -12.24 -1.42 -0.32
CA ASP A 283 -13.44 -1.49 -1.13
C ASP A 283 -14.03 -0.08 -1.36
N PRO A 284 -14.15 0.39 -2.62
CA PRO A 284 -14.65 1.73 -2.91
C PRO A 284 -16.04 2.03 -2.33
N TYR A 285 -16.93 1.03 -2.28
CA TYR A 285 -18.26 1.20 -1.67
C TYR A 285 -18.17 1.38 -0.16
N THR A 286 -17.28 0.64 0.51
CA THR A 286 -17.03 0.77 1.95
C THR A 286 -16.40 2.11 2.27
N ILE A 287 -15.39 2.52 1.50
CA ILE A 287 -14.73 3.83 1.61
C ILE A 287 -15.75 4.96 1.42
N GLY A 288 -16.58 4.87 0.36
CA GLY A 288 -17.56 5.88 0.00
C GLY A 288 -18.65 6.14 1.06
N ARG A 289 -18.78 5.26 2.07
CA ARG A 289 -19.68 5.46 3.21
C ARG A 289 -19.15 6.45 4.25
N ASN A 290 -17.85 6.74 4.23
CA ASN A 290 -17.28 7.73 5.13
C ASN A 290 -17.55 9.15 4.62
N ASN A 291 -17.82 10.08 5.52
CA ASN A 291 -18.05 11.47 5.17
C ASN A 291 -16.74 12.16 4.76
N LYS A 292 -16.80 13.03 3.76
CA LYS A 292 -15.68 13.87 3.30
C LYS A 292 -14.37 13.08 3.20
N PHE A 293 -14.43 11.88 2.61
CA PHE A 293 -13.24 11.03 2.52
C PHE A 293 -12.19 11.67 1.62
N VAL A 294 -10.97 11.85 2.14
CA VAL A 294 -9.85 12.41 1.42
C VAL A 294 -8.79 11.34 1.20
N SER A 295 -8.67 10.90 -0.05
CA SER A 295 -7.63 9.98 -0.51
C SER A 295 -6.39 10.76 -0.89
N ILE A 296 -5.25 10.52 -0.21
CA ILE A 296 -3.99 11.24 -0.44
C ILE A 296 -2.92 10.22 -0.82
N ASN A 297 -2.49 10.24 -2.08
CA ASN A 297 -1.52 9.32 -2.64
C ASN A 297 -0.41 10.06 -3.39
N ALA A 298 0.73 9.40 -3.57
CA ALA A 298 1.82 9.90 -4.40
C ALA A 298 1.80 9.26 -5.79
N THR A 299 2.33 9.96 -6.79
CA THR A 299 2.56 9.43 -8.14
C THR A 299 3.99 9.71 -8.60
N LEU A 300 4.49 8.86 -9.50
CA LEU A 300 5.84 9.00 -10.05
C LEU A 300 5.87 9.93 -11.27
N GLU A 301 4.86 9.83 -12.14
CA GLU A 301 4.75 10.58 -13.39
C GLU A 301 3.27 10.84 -13.72
N MET A 302 2.98 11.98 -14.34
CA MET A 302 1.65 12.34 -14.82
C MET A 302 1.72 12.99 -16.19
N ASP A 303 0.84 12.59 -17.13
CA ASP A 303 0.75 13.24 -18.43
C ASP A 303 -0.24 14.41 -18.44
N LEU A 304 -0.19 15.22 -19.50
CA LEU A 304 -1.02 16.39 -19.66
C LEU A 304 -2.52 16.10 -19.80
N THR A 305 -2.90 14.85 -20.06
CA THR A 305 -4.32 14.43 -20.07
C THR A 305 -4.82 14.06 -18.66
N GLY A 306 -3.90 13.90 -17.69
CA GLY A 306 -4.18 13.54 -16.30
C GLY A 306 -4.07 12.04 -16.01
N GLN A 307 -3.44 11.23 -16.87
CA GLN A 307 -3.08 9.85 -16.53
C GLN A 307 -1.91 9.82 -15.55
N ALA A 308 -1.98 8.99 -14.52
CA ALA A 308 -0.92 8.86 -13.51
C ALA A 308 -0.28 7.46 -13.54
N ALA A 309 1.06 7.43 -13.63
CA ALA A 309 1.88 6.24 -13.45
C ALA A 309 2.50 6.27 -12.06
N SER A 310 2.12 5.34 -11.18
CA SER A 310 2.58 5.31 -9.79
C SER A 310 3.34 4.02 -9.45
N GLU A 311 3.25 2.99 -10.29
CA GLU A 311 3.80 1.67 -10.01
C GLU A 311 4.94 1.25 -10.92
N SER A 312 5.18 1.99 -12.02
CA SER A 312 6.27 1.72 -12.95
C SER A 312 6.97 2.99 -13.42
N VAL A 313 8.20 2.85 -13.87
CA VAL A 313 8.98 3.87 -14.59
C VAL A 313 9.23 3.31 -15.99
N GLY A 314 8.51 3.84 -16.99
CA GLY A 314 8.44 3.19 -18.28
C GLY A 314 7.98 1.73 -18.10
N PRO A 315 8.61 0.76 -18.80
CA PRO A 315 8.25 -0.66 -18.70
C PRO A 315 8.75 -1.36 -17.43
N VAL A 316 9.50 -0.65 -16.56
CA VAL A 316 10.12 -1.26 -15.37
C VAL A 316 9.19 -1.15 -14.17
N GLN A 317 8.77 -2.28 -13.62
CA GLN A 317 7.97 -2.33 -12.40
C GLN A 317 8.77 -1.74 -11.23
N PHE A 318 8.22 -0.72 -10.58
CA PHE A 318 8.83 -0.03 -9.45
C PHE A 318 8.23 -0.46 -8.11
N SER A 319 6.91 -0.56 -8.03
CA SER A 319 6.17 -0.96 -6.83
C SER A 319 5.01 -1.91 -7.20
N GLY A 320 3.80 -1.56 -6.88
CA GLY A 320 2.53 -2.16 -7.27
C GLY A 320 1.47 -1.08 -7.21
N SER A 321 0.29 -1.36 -7.71
CA SER A 321 -0.82 -0.39 -7.67
C SER A 321 -1.28 -0.10 -6.24
N GLY A 322 -1.13 -1.06 -5.32
CA GLY A 322 -1.68 -0.94 -3.96
C GLY A 322 -3.17 -0.63 -4.02
N GLY A 323 -3.64 0.18 -3.07
CA GLY A 323 -5.01 0.66 -2.98
C GLY A 323 -5.27 2.01 -3.64
N GLN A 324 -4.32 2.60 -4.39
CA GLN A 324 -4.44 3.97 -4.90
C GLN A 324 -5.71 4.19 -5.74
N ALA A 325 -5.93 3.38 -6.77
CA ALA A 325 -7.11 3.54 -7.64
C ALA A 325 -8.43 3.32 -6.87
N GLU A 326 -8.44 2.37 -5.94
CA GLU A 326 -9.60 2.02 -5.12
C GLU A 326 -9.96 3.15 -4.13
N THR A 327 -8.96 3.73 -3.45
CA THR A 327 -9.19 4.85 -2.52
C THR A 327 -9.63 6.13 -3.27
N ILE A 328 -9.13 6.35 -4.49
CA ILE A 328 -9.56 7.43 -5.38
C ILE A 328 -11.03 7.25 -5.76
N GLN A 329 -11.43 6.05 -6.20
CA GLN A 329 -12.82 5.75 -6.54
C GLN A 329 -13.73 5.87 -5.32
N GLY A 330 -13.30 5.37 -4.17
CA GLY A 330 -14.03 5.51 -2.90
C GLY A 330 -14.22 6.97 -2.49
N ALA A 331 -13.20 7.81 -2.67
CA ALA A 331 -13.30 9.25 -2.42
C ALA A 331 -14.34 9.93 -3.33
N GLN A 332 -14.45 9.52 -4.58
CA GLN A 332 -15.47 10.04 -5.50
C GLN A 332 -16.89 9.63 -5.11
N MET A 333 -17.05 8.47 -4.47
CA MET A 333 -18.34 7.99 -3.97
C MET A 333 -18.73 8.62 -2.63
N SER A 334 -17.76 9.14 -1.87
CA SER A 334 -17.97 9.75 -0.56
C SER A 334 -18.65 11.10 -0.67
N PRO A 335 -19.67 11.40 0.15
CA PRO A 335 -20.26 12.74 0.21
C PRO A 335 -19.22 13.79 0.61
N GLY A 336 -18.91 14.74 -0.29
CA GLY A 336 -17.86 15.74 -0.09
C GLY A 336 -16.42 15.21 -0.19
N GLY A 337 -16.27 14.00 -0.71
CA GLY A 337 -14.96 13.36 -0.84
C GLY A 337 -14.05 14.01 -1.90
N LYS A 338 -12.75 13.84 -1.72
CA LYS A 338 -11.69 14.37 -2.59
C LYS A 338 -10.60 13.35 -2.78
N SER A 339 -10.10 13.20 -4.00
CA SER A 339 -8.90 12.42 -4.27
C SER A 339 -7.74 13.33 -4.69
N ILE A 340 -6.58 13.12 -4.09
CA ILE A 340 -5.40 13.97 -4.26
C ILE A 340 -4.22 13.09 -4.66
N LEU A 341 -3.61 13.42 -5.80
CA LEU A 341 -2.30 12.90 -6.19
C LEU A 341 -1.26 13.99 -5.96
N ALA A 342 -0.32 13.74 -5.06
CA ALA A 342 0.73 14.68 -4.71
C ALA A 342 2.09 14.19 -5.19
N MET A 343 2.91 15.08 -5.74
CA MET A 343 4.27 14.75 -6.21
C MET A 343 5.15 15.99 -6.27
N HIS A 344 6.46 15.79 -6.19
CA HIS A 344 7.39 16.82 -6.64
C HIS A 344 7.21 17.04 -8.15
N SER A 345 7.30 18.26 -8.61
CA SER A 345 7.16 18.57 -10.05
C SER A 345 8.33 18.03 -10.88
N THR A 346 9.47 17.75 -10.25
CA THR A 346 10.72 17.32 -10.89
C THR A 346 11.43 16.20 -10.11
N TYR A 347 12.39 15.57 -10.77
CA TYR A 347 13.43 14.77 -10.14
C TYR A 347 14.77 15.03 -10.82
N THR A 348 15.87 14.73 -10.11
CA THR A 348 17.23 14.79 -10.65
C THR A 348 17.73 13.39 -10.87
N ASP A 349 18.22 13.10 -12.07
CA ASP A 349 18.80 11.80 -12.39
C ASP A 349 20.24 11.61 -11.83
N ARG A 350 20.85 10.46 -12.09
CA ARG A 350 22.21 10.13 -11.58
C ARG A 350 23.29 11.01 -12.18
N ASP A 351 23.04 11.61 -13.33
CA ASP A 351 23.99 12.49 -14.05
C ASP A 351 23.79 13.96 -13.63
N GLY A 352 22.89 14.22 -12.69
CA GLY A 352 22.60 15.57 -12.17
C GLY A 352 21.63 16.38 -13.05
N LYS A 353 21.02 15.78 -14.06
CA LYS A 353 20.07 16.44 -14.95
C LYS A 353 18.67 16.47 -14.32
N LEU A 354 18.05 17.65 -14.37
CA LEU A 354 16.68 17.86 -13.92
C LEU A 354 15.68 17.39 -14.97
N HIS A 355 14.65 16.69 -14.54
CA HIS A 355 13.56 16.17 -15.36
C HIS A 355 12.21 16.55 -14.78
N SER A 356 11.23 16.84 -15.64
CA SER A 356 9.85 17.04 -15.22
C SER A 356 9.16 15.71 -14.94
N LYS A 357 8.33 15.67 -13.89
CA LYS A 357 7.40 14.55 -13.63
C LYS A 357 6.01 14.77 -14.21
N ILE A 358 5.69 16.01 -14.60
CA ILE A 358 4.56 16.30 -15.49
C ILE A 358 5.11 16.26 -16.91
N VAL A 359 4.57 15.37 -17.73
CA VAL A 359 5.10 15.06 -19.06
C VAL A 359 4.00 15.21 -20.12
N PRO A 360 4.32 15.45 -21.40
CA PRO A 360 3.31 15.51 -22.46
C PRO A 360 2.49 14.21 -22.55
N MET A 361 3.17 13.09 -22.60
CA MET A 361 2.66 11.72 -22.60
C MET A 361 3.49 10.87 -21.65
N LEU A 362 2.86 9.90 -20.97
CA LEU A 362 3.60 9.00 -20.06
C LEU A 362 4.78 8.33 -20.79
N THR A 363 5.85 8.10 -20.06
CA THR A 363 7.01 7.37 -20.59
C THR A 363 6.56 6.05 -21.25
N PRO A 364 6.99 5.75 -22.49
CA PRO A 364 6.54 4.55 -23.22
C PRO A 364 6.70 3.28 -22.39
N GLY A 365 5.62 2.50 -22.24
CA GLY A 365 5.58 1.29 -21.45
C GLY A 365 5.22 1.49 -19.97
N ALA A 366 5.02 2.73 -19.51
CA ALA A 366 4.55 2.99 -18.16
C ALA A 366 3.12 2.45 -17.95
N ALA A 367 2.88 1.85 -16.79
CA ALA A 367 1.55 1.41 -16.39
C ALA A 367 0.71 2.62 -15.94
N VAL A 368 -0.52 2.74 -16.45
CA VAL A 368 -1.48 3.73 -15.97
C VAL A 368 -2.10 3.20 -14.67
N THR A 369 -1.57 3.61 -13.53
CA THR A 369 -2.07 3.19 -12.21
C THR A 369 -3.42 3.85 -11.90
N THR A 370 -3.58 5.14 -12.26
CA THR A 370 -4.85 5.85 -12.14
C THR A 370 -5.23 6.45 -13.49
N SER A 371 -6.42 6.07 -13.95
CA SER A 371 -6.99 6.58 -15.19
C SER A 371 -7.25 8.09 -15.12
N ARG A 372 -7.09 8.80 -16.25
CA ARG A 372 -7.47 10.22 -16.35
C ARG A 372 -8.93 10.50 -16.02
N ASN A 373 -9.78 9.48 -16.03
CA ASN A 373 -11.19 9.60 -15.68
C ASN A 373 -11.40 9.71 -14.16
N ASP A 374 -10.43 9.22 -13.36
CA ASP A 374 -10.52 9.10 -11.92
C ASP A 374 -9.66 10.14 -11.17
N VAL A 375 -8.75 10.84 -11.86
CA VAL A 375 -7.90 11.87 -11.25
C VAL A 375 -8.70 13.15 -10.99
N ASP A 376 -8.65 13.62 -9.73
CA ASP A 376 -9.40 14.79 -9.26
C ASP A 376 -8.46 15.98 -8.97
N TYR A 377 -7.70 15.93 -7.87
CA TYR A 377 -6.72 16.96 -7.54
C TYR A 377 -5.29 16.48 -7.77
N VAL A 378 -4.46 17.32 -8.35
CA VAL A 378 -3.02 17.14 -8.48
C VAL A 378 -2.31 18.27 -7.76
N VAL A 379 -1.34 17.92 -6.91
CA VAL A 379 -0.62 18.89 -6.08
C VAL A 379 0.88 18.73 -6.27
N THR A 380 1.54 19.86 -6.56
CA THR A 380 3.00 19.97 -6.54
C THR A 380 3.41 21.14 -5.64
N GLU A 381 4.70 21.38 -5.48
CA GLU A 381 5.23 22.58 -4.80
C GLU A 381 4.84 23.92 -5.46
N TYR A 382 4.33 23.88 -6.70
CA TYR A 382 3.88 25.06 -7.44
C TYR A 382 2.37 25.30 -7.36
N GLY A 383 1.61 24.46 -6.67
CA GLY A 383 0.19 24.67 -6.42
C GLY A 383 -0.70 23.46 -6.62
N ILE A 384 -1.97 23.75 -6.83
CA ILE A 384 -3.06 22.77 -6.94
C ILE A 384 -3.70 22.89 -8.32
N ALA A 385 -3.86 21.76 -9.03
CA ALA A 385 -4.70 21.64 -10.21
C ALA A 385 -5.92 20.77 -9.87
N TRP A 386 -7.11 21.29 -10.08
CA TRP A 386 -8.37 20.55 -9.96
C TRP A 386 -8.87 20.17 -11.34
N LEU A 387 -8.83 18.86 -11.66
CA LEU A 387 -9.06 18.34 -13.01
C LEU A 387 -10.51 17.85 -13.25
N ARG A 388 -11.32 17.79 -12.19
CA ARG A 388 -12.69 17.27 -12.28
C ARG A 388 -13.53 18.12 -13.24
N GLY A 389 -14.11 17.49 -14.26
CA GLY A 389 -14.96 18.14 -15.26
C GLY A 389 -14.22 18.96 -16.31
N LEU A 390 -12.89 19.06 -16.26
CA LEU A 390 -12.13 19.81 -17.25
C LEU A 390 -11.97 19.01 -18.55
N THR A 391 -12.05 19.74 -19.67
CA THR A 391 -11.64 19.23 -21.00
C THR A 391 -10.14 18.95 -21.03
N ILE A 392 -9.66 18.22 -22.03
CA ILE A 392 -8.22 17.97 -22.19
C ILE A 392 -7.44 19.27 -22.32
N ALA A 393 -7.91 20.21 -23.13
CA ALA A 393 -7.27 21.55 -23.28
C ALA A 393 -7.14 22.28 -21.94
N GLU A 394 -8.18 22.27 -21.10
CA GLU A 394 -8.16 22.87 -19.78
C GLU A 394 -7.20 22.15 -18.84
N ARG A 395 -7.09 20.80 -18.94
CA ARG A 395 -6.14 19.99 -18.16
C ARG A 395 -4.69 20.31 -18.53
N VAL A 396 -4.38 20.45 -19.81
CA VAL A 396 -3.06 20.90 -20.29
C VAL A 396 -2.66 22.20 -19.60
N GLN A 397 -3.55 23.19 -19.59
CA GLN A 397 -3.29 24.48 -18.93
C GLN A 397 -3.14 24.35 -17.42
N ALA A 398 -4.02 23.58 -16.77
CA ALA A 398 -4.00 23.41 -15.31
C ALA A 398 -2.74 22.68 -14.83
N LEU A 399 -2.33 21.61 -15.51
CA LEU A 399 -1.15 20.82 -15.16
C LEU A 399 0.14 21.55 -15.48
N THR A 400 0.22 22.25 -16.63
CA THR A 400 1.36 23.09 -16.97
C THR A 400 1.58 24.20 -15.92
N LYS A 401 0.51 24.79 -15.39
CA LYS A 401 0.60 25.84 -14.35
C LYS A 401 1.28 25.36 -13.06
N ILE A 402 1.10 24.10 -12.69
CA ILE A 402 1.72 23.49 -11.50
C ILE A 402 3.01 22.73 -11.78
N ALA A 403 3.46 22.66 -13.03
CA ALA A 403 4.78 22.16 -13.41
C ALA A 403 5.90 23.13 -13.00
N HIS A 404 7.13 22.61 -12.90
CA HIS A 404 8.31 23.45 -12.67
C HIS A 404 8.41 24.53 -13.77
N PRO A 405 8.71 25.78 -13.43
CA PRO A 405 8.72 26.90 -14.40
C PRO A 405 9.53 26.62 -15.67
N ASP A 406 10.71 26.01 -15.54
CA ASP A 406 11.61 25.74 -16.67
C ASP A 406 11.03 24.76 -17.71
N PHE A 407 10.01 23.99 -17.35
CA PHE A 407 9.40 23.02 -18.27
C PHE A 407 8.07 23.47 -18.86
N ARG A 408 7.50 24.60 -18.41
CA ARG A 408 6.15 25.02 -18.83
C ARG A 408 6.05 25.33 -20.32
N ALA A 409 7.03 26.02 -20.89
CA ALA A 409 7.06 26.33 -22.32
C ALA A 409 7.14 25.04 -23.13
N TRP A 410 8.08 24.14 -22.78
CA TRP A 410 8.24 22.84 -23.43
C TRP A 410 6.96 22.01 -23.37
N LEU A 411 6.26 21.95 -22.23
CA LEU A 411 5.01 21.19 -22.09
C LEU A 411 3.91 21.72 -23.03
N LEU A 412 3.82 23.05 -23.24
CA LEU A 412 2.85 23.63 -24.16
C LEU A 412 3.22 23.39 -25.62
N GLU A 413 4.50 23.50 -25.99
CA GLU A 413 5.00 23.17 -27.32
C GLU A 413 4.71 21.71 -27.70
N GLU A 414 5.07 20.77 -26.81
CA GLU A 414 4.79 19.34 -27.01
C GLU A 414 3.29 19.02 -27.06
N ALA A 415 2.46 19.72 -26.28
CA ALA A 415 1.02 19.55 -26.36
C ALA A 415 0.48 19.96 -27.72
N GLU A 416 0.98 21.04 -28.29
CA GLU A 416 0.60 21.53 -29.62
C GLU A 416 1.11 20.59 -30.73
N GLU A 417 2.37 20.18 -30.68
CA GLU A 417 2.97 19.27 -31.66
C GLU A 417 2.30 17.89 -31.70
N ASN A 418 1.90 17.37 -30.53
CA ASN A 418 1.26 16.06 -30.39
C ASN A 418 -0.28 16.12 -30.39
N HIS A 419 -0.88 17.28 -30.65
CA HIS A 419 -2.34 17.49 -30.70
C HIS A 419 -3.06 17.05 -29.40
N ILE A 420 -2.52 17.41 -28.23
CA ILE A 420 -3.10 17.11 -26.91
C ILE A 420 -4.03 18.27 -26.49
N TRP A 421 -5.33 18.24 -26.88
CA TRP A 421 -6.38 19.20 -26.47
C TRP A 421 -7.80 18.66 -26.64
#